data_de53b64dfcc07fd9e160b1081a2bff1b
#
_entry.id   de53b64dfcc07fd9e160b1081a2bff1b
#
_cell.length_a   1.000
_cell.length_b   1.000
_cell.length_c   1.000
_cell.angle_alpha   90.00
_cell.angle_beta   90.00
_cell.angle_gamma   90.00
#
_symmetry.space_group_name_H-M   'P 1'
#
loop_
_entity.id
_entity.type
_entity.pdbx_description
1 polymer ?
#
loop_
_entity_poly.entity_id
_entity_poly.type
_entity_poly.pdbx_seq_one_letter_code
_entity_poly.pdbx_strand_id
1 'polypeptide(L)'
;MKDDIQTFDVVVIGAGPGGYVSAIRAAQLGLSVCCIDDWVSDGKPAPGGTCTNVGCIPSKALLASSCLFEEIRDKASEHGIHVEEPSIDVPKMIARKAKIVRQTNDGILYLFRKNKITFLSGRGFFVTSDEDGYLIGVE
;
A
#
# COMPACT_ATOMS: atom_id res chain seq x y z
N MET A 1 -20.26 22.86 -14.19
CA MET A 1 -19.10 22.78 -13.29
C MET A 1 -17.89 23.04 -14.17
N LYS A 2 -17.01 24.01 -13.83
CA LYS A 2 -15.70 24.12 -14.51
C LYS A 2 -14.91 22.91 -14.03
N ASP A 3 -14.61 21.98 -14.93
CA ASP A 3 -13.69 20.88 -14.64
C ASP A 3 -12.33 21.52 -14.37
N ASP A 4 -11.82 21.34 -13.14
CA ASP A 4 -10.50 21.83 -12.75
C ASP A 4 -9.45 20.89 -13.37
N ILE A 5 -9.03 21.22 -14.59
CA ILE A 5 -7.97 20.47 -15.27
C ILE A 5 -6.62 20.85 -14.64
N GLN A 6 -5.93 19.86 -14.09
CA GLN A 6 -4.57 19.99 -13.59
C GLN A 6 -3.61 19.32 -14.57
N THR A 7 -2.45 19.91 -14.77
CA THR A 7 -1.42 19.38 -15.68
C THR A 7 -0.26 18.80 -14.90
N PHE A 8 0.21 17.63 -15.31
CA PHE A 8 1.35 16.92 -14.74
C PHE A 8 2.24 16.39 -15.85
N ASP A 9 3.55 16.28 -15.58
CA ASP A 9 4.49 15.62 -16.49
C ASP A 9 4.24 14.11 -16.56
N VAL A 10 3.79 13.52 -15.43
CA VAL A 10 3.51 12.09 -15.31
C VAL A 10 2.24 11.85 -14.50
N VAL A 11 1.33 11.06 -15.04
CA VAL A 11 0.17 10.51 -14.32
C VAL A 11 0.33 8.99 -14.21
N VAL A 12 0.27 8.48 -12.97
CA VAL A 12 0.34 7.05 -12.67
C VAL A 12 -1.03 6.57 -12.24
N ILE A 13 -1.61 5.63 -12.96
CA ILE A 13 -2.89 5.00 -12.63
C ILE A 13 -2.60 3.68 -11.92
N GLY A 14 -3.00 3.60 -10.66
CA GLY A 14 -2.75 2.48 -9.75
C GLY A 14 -1.55 2.71 -8.83
N ALA A 15 -1.78 2.73 -7.51
CA ALA A 15 -0.74 2.88 -6.48
C ALA A 15 -0.27 1.53 -5.91
N GLY A 16 -0.27 0.46 -6.70
CA GLY A 16 0.40 -0.79 -6.35
C GLY A 16 1.93 -0.65 -6.34
N PRO A 17 2.72 -1.72 -6.05
CA PRO A 17 4.18 -1.64 -5.94
C PRO A 17 4.88 -1.03 -7.14
N GLY A 18 4.43 -1.32 -8.36
CA GLY A 18 4.95 -0.68 -9.57
C GLY A 18 4.60 0.81 -9.64
N GLY A 19 3.36 1.17 -9.29
CA GLY A 19 2.83 2.53 -9.39
C GLY A 19 3.45 3.49 -8.36
N TYR A 20 3.37 3.18 -7.07
CA TYR A 20 3.91 4.11 -6.07
C TYR A 20 5.43 4.27 -6.16
N VAL A 21 6.16 3.20 -6.55
CA VAL A 21 7.62 3.30 -6.73
C VAL A 21 7.97 4.18 -7.93
N SER A 22 7.29 3.99 -9.07
CA SER A 22 7.53 4.81 -10.27
C SER A 22 7.13 6.27 -10.05
N ALA A 23 6.00 6.53 -9.39
CA ALA A 23 5.56 7.88 -9.05
C ALA A 23 6.59 8.62 -8.16
N ILE A 24 7.08 7.94 -7.10
CA ILE A 24 8.11 8.50 -6.22
C ILE A 24 9.40 8.78 -7.00
N ARG A 25 9.82 7.84 -7.86
CA ARG A 25 11.05 8.01 -8.63
C ARG A 25 10.94 9.16 -9.64
N ALA A 26 9.82 9.27 -10.35
CA ALA A 26 9.58 10.39 -11.27
C ALA A 26 9.64 11.74 -10.55
N ALA A 27 9.00 11.86 -9.38
CA ALA A 27 9.05 13.07 -8.56
C ALA A 27 10.46 13.40 -8.06
N GLN A 28 11.26 12.39 -7.68
CA GLN A 28 12.67 12.57 -7.29
C GLN A 28 13.56 13.04 -8.45
N LEU A 29 13.16 12.77 -9.69
CA LEU A 29 13.82 13.28 -10.90
C LEU A 29 13.39 14.70 -11.28
N GLY A 30 12.52 15.33 -10.49
CA GLY A 30 12.09 16.70 -10.67
C GLY A 30 10.80 16.87 -11.50
N LEU A 31 10.13 15.77 -11.85
CA LEU A 31 8.87 15.83 -12.59
C LEU A 31 7.69 16.13 -11.67
N SER A 32 6.67 16.82 -12.19
CA SER A 32 5.36 16.97 -11.55
C SER A 32 4.57 15.68 -11.72
N VAL A 33 4.10 15.08 -10.63
CA VAL A 33 3.51 13.73 -10.65
C VAL A 33 2.15 13.71 -9.98
N CYS A 34 1.18 13.08 -10.64
CA CYS A 34 -0.08 12.64 -10.06
C CYS A 34 -0.12 11.11 -9.97
N CYS A 35 -0.62 10.57 -8.86
CA CYS A 35 -0.90 9.15 -8.70
C CYS A 35 -2.38 8.97 -8.36
N ILE A 36 -3.08 8.09 -9.07
CA ILE A 36 -4.51 7.83 -8.93
C ILE A 36 -4.70 6.39 -8.51
N ASP A 37 -5.51 6.14 -7.47
CA ASP A 37 -5.83 4.78 -7.01
C ASP A 37 -7.19 4.76 -6.32
N ASP A 38 -8.00 3.75 -6.59
CA ASP A 38 -9.35 3.60 -6.06
C ASP A 38 -9.41 2.69 -4.83
N TRP A 39 -8.30 2.13 -4.36
CA TRP A 39 -8.32 1.24 -3.21
C TRP A 39 -8.62 1.98 -1.91
N VAL A 40 -9.68 1.52 -1.25
CA VAL A 40 -10.18 2.10 0.01
C VAL A 40 -10.27 1.02 1.08
N SER A 41 -9.88 1.35 2.31
CA SER A 41 -10.06 0.52 3.50
C SER A 41 -10.61 1.36 4.64
N ASP A 42 -11.70 0.90 5.25
CA ASP A 42 -12.41 1.63 6.32
C ASP A 42 -12.77 3.08 5.93
N GLY A 43 -13.19 3.30 4.67
CA GLY A 43 -13.55 4.62 4.14
C GLY A 43 -12.38 5.57 3.91
N LYS A 44 -11.13 5.09 3.96
CA LYS A 44 -9.92 5.88 3.74
C LYS A 44 -9.11 5.33 2.58
N PRO A 45 -8.40 6.20 1.83
CA PRO A 45 -7.47 5.74 0.81
C PRO A 45 -6.43 4.76 1.38
N ALA A 46 -6.21 3.65 0.67
CA ALA A 46 -5.30 2.60 1.08
C ALA A 46 -4.35 2.19 -0.07
N PRO A 47 -3.47 3.10 -0.54
CA PRO A 47 -2.56 2.82 -1.64
C PRO A 47 -1.61 1.67 -1.28
N GLY A 48 -1.15 0.93 -2.29
CA GLY A 48 -0.26 -0.22 -2.13
C GLY A 48 -0.73 -1.43 -2.93
N GLY A 49 -1.93 -1.33 -3.53
CA GLY A 49 -2.52 -2.36 -4.39
C GLY A 49 -2.72 -3.70 -3.68
N THR A 50 -2.92 -4.74 -4.46
CA THR A 50 -3.14 -6.12 -3.98
C THR A 50 -2.03 -6.59 -3.04
N CYS A 51 -0.75 -6.33 -3.37
CA CYS A 51 0.37 -6.80 -2.55
C CYS A 51 0.31 -6.28 -1.11
N THR A 52 0.06 -5.00 -0.93
CA THR A 52 0.01 -4.38 0.41
C THR A 52 -1.27 -4.73 1.15
N ASN A 53 -2.41 -4.70 0.47
CA ASN A 53 -3.71 -4.77 1.14
C ASN A 53 -4.19 -6.19 1.43
N VAL A 54 -4.00 -7.12 0.48
CA VAL A 54 -4.56 -8.49 0.58
C VAL A 54 -3.60 -9.60 0.15
N GLY A 55 -2.38 -9.27 -0.26
CA GLY A 55 -1.40 -10.20 -0.81
C GLY A 55 -0.15 -10.36 0.05
N CYS A 56 0.99 -9.85 -0.45
CA CYS A 56 2.33 -10.08 0.10
C CYS A 56 2.48 -9.67 1.56
N ILE A 57 2.01 -8.48 1.92
CA ILE A 57 2.21 -7.94 3.27
C ILE A 57 1.35 -8.71 4.30
N PRO A 58 0.03 -8.84 4.15
CA PRO A 58 -0.78 -9.57 5.13
C PRO A 58 -0.39 -11.06 5.23
N SER A 59 -0.07 -11.74 4.12
CA SER A 59 0.32 -13.14 4.17
C SER A 59 1.62 -13.36 4.95
N LYS A 60 2.65 -12.53 4.71
CA LYS A 60 3.90 -12.59 5.47
C LYS A 60 3.73 -12.25 6.95
N ALA A 61 2.84 -11.29 7.26
CA ALA A 61 2.53 -10.95 8.64
C ALA A 61 1.88 -12.12 9.40
N LEU A 62 0.99 -12.88 8.74
CA LEU A 62 0.38 -14.07 9.31
C LEU A 62 1.37 -15.23 9.44
N LEU A 63 2.14 -15.49 8.37
CA LEU A 63 3.19 -16.53 8.39
C LEU A 63 4.21 -16.28 9.49
N ALA A 64 4.67 -15.04 9.68
CA ALA A 64 5.59 -14.71 10.76
C ALA A 64 5.03 -15.05 12.15
N SER A 65 3.72 -14.90 12.36
CA SER A 65 3.08 -15.26 13.62
C SER A 65 2.94 -16.76 13.80
N SER A 66 2.58 -17.51 12.73
CA SER A 66 2.46 -18.97 12.81
C SER A 66 3.84 -19.64 12.97
N CYS A 67 4.85 -19.18 12.22
CA CYS A 67 6.21 -19.70 12.37
C CYS A 67 6.76 -19.47 13.79
N LEU A 68 6.55 -18.27 14.37
CA LEU A 68 6.96 -17.99 15.73
C LEU A 68 6.25 -18.92 16.74
N PHE A 69 4.97 -19.20 16.54
CA PHE A 69 4.22 -20.14 17.38
C PHE A 69 4.79 -21.56 17.29
N GLU A 70 5.09 -22.03 16.08
CA GLU A 70 5.73 -23.34 15.84
C GLU A 70 7.12 -23.42 16.50
N GLU A 71 7.94 -22.39 16.35
CA GLU A 71 9.27 -22.32 16.98
C GLU A 71 9.18 -22.41 18.50
N ILE A 72 8.24 -21.67 19.11
CA ILE A 72 8.04 -21.70 20.57
C ILE A 72 7.55 -23.09 21.00
N ARG A 73 6.59 -23.68 20.28
CA ARG A 73 6.00 -24.97 20.65
C ARG A 73 6.99 -26.13 20.49
N ASP A 74 7.73 -26.16 19.37
CA ASP A 74 8.47 -27.35 18.94
C ASP A 74 9.97 -27.28 19.24
N LYS A 75 10.53 -26.06 19.29
CA LYS A 75 12.01 -25.87 19.34
C LYS A 75 12.51 -25.10 20.58
N ALA A 76 11.65 -24.45 21.32
CA ALA A 76 12.08 -23.63 22.47
C ALA A 76 12.89 -24.42 23.49
N SER A 77 12.56 -25.70 23.72
CA SER A 77 13.27 -26.58 24.65
C SER A 77 14.73 -26.87 24.24
N GLU A 78 15.03 -26.91 22.94
CA GLU A 78 16.39 -27.09 22.41
C GLU A 78 17.31 -25.90 22.79
N HIS A 79 16.72 -24.73 22.99
CA HIS A 79 17.40 -23.51 23.43
C HIS A 79 17.42 -23.35 24.96
N GLY A 80 16.93 -24.35 25.72
CA GLY A 80 16.79 -24.24 27.17
C GLY A 80 15.66 -23.33 27.64
N ILE A 81 14.73 -22.99 26.76
CA ILE A 81 13.57 -22.15 27.04
C ILE A 81 12.37 -23.07 27.35
N HIS A 82 11.85 -22.97 28.56
CA HIS A 82 10.69 -23.75 28.98
C HIS A 82 9.42 -22.91 28.83
N VAL A 83 8.49 -23.38 28.01
CA VAL A 83 7.17 -22.77 27.81
C VAL A 83 6.11 -23.82 28.11
N GLU A 84 5.24 -23.54 29.06
CA GLU A 84 4.06 -24.37 29.33
C GLU A 84 2.98 -24.05 28.28
N GLU A 85 2.44 -25.05 27.62
CA GLU A 85 1.30 -25.03 26.68
C GLU A 85 1.09 -23.70 25.92
N PRO A 86 1.92 -23.36 24.93
CA PRO A 86 1.75 -22.13 24.18
C PRO A 86 0.42 -22.15 23.44
N SER A 87 -0.33 -21.05 23.50
CA SER A 87 -1.60 -20.88 22.79
C SER A 87 -1.55 -19.71 21.85
N ILE A 88 -2.40 -19.71 20.81
CA ILE A 88 -2.49 -18.64 19.83
C ILE A 88 -3.83 -17.91 19.96
N ASP A 89 -3.77 -16.59 20.10
CA ASP A 89 -4.92 -15.69 20.02
C ASP A 89 -5.11 -15.26 18.57
N VAL A 90 -5.95 -15.97 17.82
CA VAL A 90 -6.20 -15.69 16.40
C VAL A 90 -6.76 -14.29 16.15
N PRO A 91 -7.75 -13.78 16.91
CA PRO A 91 -8.20 -12.39 16.80
C PRO A 91 -7.07 -11.37 16.93
N LYS A 92 -6.16 -11.55 17.87
CA LYS A 92 -5.01 -10.67 18.07
C LYS A 92 -4.00 -10.77 16.91
N MET A 93 -3.78 -11.97 16.37
CA MET A 93 -2.96 -12.19 15.20
C MET A 93 -3.51 -11.45 13.97
N ILE A 94 -4.82 -11.52 13.74
CA ILE A 94 -5.51 -10.80 12.67
C ILE A 94 -5.43 -9.28 12.87
N ALA A 95 -5.62 -8.80 14.09
CA ALA A 95 -5.48 -7.37 14.41
C ALA A 95 -4.05 -6.87 14.16
N ARG A 96 -3.02 -7.66 14.52
CA ARG A 96 -1.62 -7.36 14.20
C ARG A 96 -1.40 -7.24 12.69
N LYS A 97 -1.88 -8.20 11.92
CA LYS A 97 -1.82 -8.18 10.44
C LYS A 97 -2.45 -6.90 9.88
N ALA A 98 -3.66 -6.55 10.32
CA ALA A 98 -4.37 -5.35 9.87
C ALA A 98 -3.60 -4.06 10.24
N LYS A 99 -2.96 -4.00 11.41
CA LYS A 99 -2.11 -2.88 11.81
C LYS A 99 -0.90 -2.71 10.87
N ILE A 100 -0.24 -3.80 10.49
CA ILE A 100 0.92 -3.77 9.58
C ILE A 100 0.50 -3.26 8.20
N VAL A 101 -0.63 -3.71 7.68
CA VAL A 101 -1.19 -3.22 6.39
C VAL A 101 -1.42 -1.71 6.46
N ARG A 102 -2.14 -1.23 7.49
CA ARG A 102 -2.40 0.22 7.67
C ARG A 102 -1.12 1.04 7.77
N GLN A 103 -0.12 0.58 8.54
CA GLN A 103 1.17 1.26 8.63
C GLN A 103 1.88 1.37 7.28
N THR A 104 1.74 0.37 6.43
CA THR A 104 2.31 0.41 5.07
C THR A 104 1.57 1.41 4.18
N ASN A 105 0.23 1.42 4.20
CA ASN A 105 -0.57 2.41 3.47
C ASN A 105 -0.22 3.85 3.89
N ASP A 106 -0.17 4.10 5.20
CA ASP A 106 0.19 5.41 5.77
C ASP A 106 1.61 5.83 5.35
N GLY A 107 2.54 4.86 5.29
CA GLY A 107 3.90 5.06 4.82
C GLY A 107 3.95 5.49 3.35
N ILE A 108 3.16 4.88 2.48
CA ILE A 108 3.06 5.26 1.06
C ILE A 108 2.50 6.69 0.94
N LEU A 109 1.40 7.00 1.64
CA LEU A 109 0.82 8.34 1.64
C LEU A 109 1.80 9.40 2.20
N TYR A 110 2.58 9.04 3.21
CA TYR A 110 3.65 9.91 3.72
C TYR A 110 4.71 10.18 2.65
N LEU A 111 5.16 9.13 1.92
CA LEU A 111 6.13 9.27 0.84
C LEU A 111 5.60 10.12 -0.31
N PHE A 112 4.32 10.01 -0.66
CA PHE A 112 3.69 10.88 -1.65
C PHE A 112 3.75 12.34 -1.22
N ARG A 113 3.34 12.65 0.01
CA ARG A 113 3.43 14.03 0.55
C ARG A 113 4.87 14.55 0.58
N LYS A 114 5.82 13.71 1.05
CA LYS A 114 7.24 14.08 1.13
C LYS A 114 7.84 14.43 -0.24
N ASN A 115 7.43 13.72 -1.29
CA ASN A 115 7.90 13.95 -2.65
C ASN A 115 6.97 14.89 -3.46
N LYS A 116 6.00 15.55 -2.82
CA LYS A 116 5.05 16.50 -3.44
C LYS A 116 4.23 15.87 -4.59
N ILE A 117 3.95 14.58 -4.50
CA ILE A 117 3.10 13.87 -5.45
C ILE A 117 1.65 14.20 -5.11
N THR A 118 0.87 14.61 -6.10
CA THR A 118 -0.58 14.75 -6.00
C THR A 118 -1.20 13.36 -6.01
N PHE A 119 -1.89 12.99 -4.92
CA PHE A 119 -2.61 11.73 -4.85
C PHE A 119 -4.11 11.98 -4.96
N LEU A 120 -4.75 11.32 -5.92
CA LEU A 120 -6.19 11.36 -6.13
C LEU A 120 -6.78 9.98 -5.83
N SER A 121 -7.73 9.95 -4.88
CA SER A 121 -8.47 8.73 -4.56
C SER A 121 -9.66 8.62 -5.51
N GLY A 122 -9.66 7.58 -6.34
CA GLY A 122 -10.68 7.33 -7.33
C GLY A 122 -10.15 6.46 -8.46
N ARG A 123 -11.04 6.10 -9.37
CA ARG A 123 -10.71 5.29 -10.54
C ARG A 123 -10.26 6.18 -11.70
N GLY A 124 -8.97 6.06 -12.06
CA GLY A 124 -8.39 6.74 -13.22
C GLY A 124 -8.73 6.04 -14.53
N PHE A 125 -9.07 6.81 -15.56
CA PHE A 125 -9.32 6.29 -16.91
C PHE A 125 -8.93 7.29 -17.99
N PHE A 126 -8.57 6.78 -19.19
CA PHE A 126 -8.28 7.61 -20.34
C PHE A 126 -9.55 8.17 -20.94
N VAL A 127 -9.62 9.49 -21.12
CA VAL A 127 -10.73 10.17 -21.78
C VAL A 127 -10.42 10.40 -23.26
N THR A 128 -9.28 11.02 -23.57
CA THR A 128 -8.81 11.29 -24.92
C THR A 128 -7.29 11.51 -24.93
N SER A 129 -6.72 11.58 -26.13
CA SER A 129 -5.34 11.97 -26.36
C SER A 129 -5.24 12.87 -27.59
N ASP A 130 -4.27 13.79 -27.58
CA ASP A 130 -3.92 14.67 -28.68
C ASP A 130 -2.38 14.81 -28.79
N GLU A 131 -1.92 15.80 -29.58
CA GLU A 131 -0.48 16.05 -29.78
C GLU A 131 0.19 16.56 -28.48
N ASP A 132 -0.57 17.14 -27.56
CA ASP A 132 -0.08 17.71 -26.29
C ASP A 132 -0.07 16.69 -25.14
N GLY A 133 -0.77 15.54 -25.29
CA GLY A 133 -0.74 14.47 -24.29
C GLY A 133 -2.03 13.69 -24.10
N TYR A 134 -2.29 13.30 -22.87
CA TYR A 134 -3.44 12.48 -22.49
C TYR A 134 -4.34 13.19 -21.48
N LEU A 135 -5.64 13.18 -21.72
CA LEU A 135 -6.63 13.59 -20.74
C LEU A 135 -7.07 12.37 -19.93
N ILE A 136 -6.84 12.44 -18.62
CA ILE A 136 -7.20 11.38 -17.66
C ILE A 136 -8.38 11.88 -16.81
N GLY A 137 -9.46 11.10 -16.79
CA GLY A 137 -10.60 11.30 -15.89
C GLY A 137 -10.39 10.54 -14.58
N VAL A 138 -11.02 11.04 -13.51
CA VAL A 138 -11.07 10.37 -12.19
C VAL A 138 -12.52 10.37 -11.70
N GLU A 139 -13.06 9.19 -11.37
CA GLU A 139 -14.40 8.99 -10.79
C GLU A 139 -14.35 8.30 -9.42
#